data_27e6d6211130279235bb32d9879335f0
#
_entry.id   27e6d6211130279235bb32d9879335f0
#
_cell.length_a   1.000
_cell.length_b   1.000
_cell.length_c   1.000
_cell.angle_alpha   90.00
_cell.angle_beta   90.00
_cell.angle_gamma   90.00
#
_symmetry.space_group_name_H-M   'P 1'
#
loop_
_entity.id
_entity.type
_entity.pdbx_description
1 polymer ?
#
loop_
_entity_poly.entity_id
_entity_poly.type
_entity_poly.pdbx_seq_one_letter_code
_entity_poly.pdbx_strand_id
1 'polypeptide(L)'
;MAARDPVITGVGIIAAPGSDRDEIWQAFANRTSGLSPLSLFTSPRYGQVPVGEIQRDLIELGAPLRASRSDRLGWLAARDAIRSARLNLTAIGDRAGLILGCSVGGSFGCENFLTTLIKHGKMRPRPTRFYECAS
;
A
#
# COMPACT_ATOMS: atom_id res chain seq x y z
N MET A 1 10.30 29.73 23.13
CA MET A 1 9.61 29.49 21.83
C MET A 1 8.28 28.84 22.15
N ALA A 2 7.17 29.43 21.76
CA ALA A 2 5.87 28.76 21.91
C ALA A 2 5.88 27.49 21.04
N ALA A 3 5.52 26.35 21.64
CA ALA A 3 5.30 25.12 20.90
C ALA A 3 4.17 25.36 19.89
N ARG A 4 4.45 25.07 18.61
CA ARG A 4 3.41 25.14 17.58
C ARG A 4 2.74 23.78 17.57
N ASP A 5 1.43 23.77 17.75
CA ASP A 5 0.65 22.54 17.67
C ASP A 5 0.72 21.96 16.24
N PRO A 6 0.92 20.65 16.10
CA PRO A 6 0.88 19.99 14.81
C PRO A 6 -0.55 20.00 14.24
N VAL A 7 -0.66 20.19 12.92
CA VAL A 7 -1.95 20.21 12.23
C VAL A 7 -1.93 19.26 11.04
N ILE A 8 -3.07 18.61 10.76
CA ILE A 8 -3.26 17.78 9.56
C ILE A 8 -3.66 18.72 8.42
N THR A 9 -2.85 18.77 7.37
CA THR A 9 -3.06 19.65 6.20
C THR A 9 -3.56 18.90 4.97
N GLY A 10 -3.43 17.58 4.93
CA GLY A 10 -3.91 16.75 3.83
C GLY A 10 -4.08 15.30 4.22
N VAL A 11 -4.95 14.61 3.52
CA VAL A 11 -5.24 13.20 3.72
C VAL A 11 -5.20 12.48 2.37
N GLY A 12 -4.57 11.31 2.36
CA GLY A 12 -4.63 10.35 1.26
C GLY A 12 -5.12 9.01 1.78
N ILE A 13 -5.96 8.36 1.01
CA ILE A 13 -6.57 7.09 1.41
C ILE A 13 -6.74 6.21 0.17
N ILE A 14 -6.45 4.91 0.34
CA ILE A 14 -6.77 3.85 -0.60
C ILE A 14 -7.28 2.65 0.19
N ALA A 15 -8.43 2.13 -0.19
CA ALA A 15 -9.07 1.02 0.52
C ALA A 15 -9.92 0.20 -0.45
N ALA A 16 -10.47 -0.92 0.02
CA ALA A 16 -11.30 -1.81 -0.80
C ALA A 16 -12.49 -1.10 -1.49
N PRO A 17 -13.21 -0.16 -0.85
CA PRO A 17 -14.35 0.51 -1.50
C PRO A 17 -13.94 1.62 -2.47
N GLY A 18 -12.66 2.02 -2.52
CA GLY A 18 -12.23 3.08 -3.42
C GLY A 18 -10.73 3.34 -3.41
N SER A 19 -10.23 3.92 -4.49
CA SER A 19 -8.82 4.23 -4.68
C SER A 19 -8.45 5.69 -4.39
N ASP A 20 -9.43 6.50 -4.05
CA ASP A 20 -9.27 7.87 -3.61
C ASP A 20 -10.35 8.27 -2.59
N ARG A 21 -10.20 9.48 -2.03
CA ARG A 21 -11.11 10.01 -1.02
C ARG A 21 -12.55 10.11 -1.50
N ASP A 22 -12.76 10.53 -2.73
CA ASP A 22 -14.09 10.83 -3.24
C ASP A 22 -14.85 9.53 -3.56
N GLU A 23 -14.18 8.51 -4.12
CA GLU A 23 -14.73 7.16 -4.30
C GLU A 23 -15.13 6.54 -2.96
N ILE A 24 -14.24 6.64 -1.95
CA ILE A 24 -14.51 6.08 -0.62
C ILE A 24 -15.68 6.82 0.05
N TRP A 25 -15.73 8.13 -0.07
CA TRP A 25 -16.85 8.92 0.46
C TRP A 25 -18.17 8.52 -0.19
N GLN A 26 -18.20 8.37 -1.52
CA GLN A 26 -19.38 7.89 -2.24
C GLN A 26 -19.78 6.48 -1.80
N ALA A 27 -18.84 5.58 -1.60
CA ALA A 27 -19.12 4.24 -1.11
C ALA A 27 -19.78 4.29 0.27
N PHE A 28 -19.30 5.10 1.20
CA PHE A 28 -19.91 5.30 2.51
C PHE A 28 -21.31 5.93 2.42
N ALA A 29 -21.47 6.98 1.63
CA ALA A 29 -22.75 7.65 1.44
C ALA A 29 -23.82 6.69 0.86
N ASN A 30 -23.42 5.83 -0.06
CA ASN A 30 -24.28 4.85 -0.71
C ASN A 30 -24.37 3.52 0.06
N ARG A 31 -23.69 3.41 1.22
CA ARG A 31 -23.60 2.16 2.01
C ARG A 31 -23.09 0.97 1.20
N THR A 32 -22.21 1.22 0.24
CA THR A 32 -21.60 0.19 -0.59
C THR A 32 -20.46 -0.46 0.17
N SER A 33 -20.50 -1.80 0.27
CA SER A 33 -19.42 -2.58 0.87
C SER A 33 -18.27 -2.74 -0.11
N GLY A 34 -17.03 -2.58 0.36
CA GLY A 34 -15.82 -2.94 -0.38
C GLY A 34 -15.41 -4.41 -0.17
N LEU A 35 -16.21 -5.21 0.51
CA LEU A 35 -15.92 -6.62 0.75
C LEU A 35 -16.34 -7.47 -0.44
N SER A 36 -15.45 -8.37 -0.86
CA SER A 36 -15.68 -9.32 -1.95
C SER A 36 -14.98 -10.66 -1.64
N PRO A 37 -15.32 -11.74 -2.32
CA PRO A 37 -14.56 -12.99 -2.22
C PRO A 37 -13.09 -12.74 -2.57
N LEU A 38 -12.18 -13.46 -1.89
CA LEU A 38 -10.75 -13.38 -2.10
C LEU A 38 -10.37 -13.67 -3.56
N SER A 39 -9.62 -12.80 -4.21
CA SER A 39 -9.18 -12.94 -5.61
C SER A 39 -7.67 -12.89 -5.82
N LEU A 40 -6.90 -12.29 -4.90
CA LEU A 40 -5.44 -12.16 -4.99
C LEU A 40 -4.68 -13.48 -5.04
N PHE A 41 -5.23 -14.51 -4.41
CA PHE A 41 -4.66 -15.85 -4.42
C PHE A 41 -5.74 -16.91 -4.19
N THR A 42 -5.46 -18.16 -4.60
CA THR A 42 -6.41 -19.27 -4.40
C THR A 42 -6.24 -19.86 -3.01
N SER A 43 -7.34 -19.92 -2.27
CA SER A 43 -7.40 -20.61 -0.97
C SER A 43 -8.60 -21.54 -0.92
N PRO A 44 -8.38 -22.88 -0.85
CA PRO A 44 -9.49 -23.84 -0.75
C PRO A 44 -10.37 -23.62 0.49
N ARG A 45 -9.75 -23.14 1.58
CA ARG A 45 -10.43 -22.94 2.87
C ARG A 45 -11.13 -21.59 2.97
N TYR A 46 -10.56 -20.53 2.39
CA TYR A 46 -10.98 -19.15 2.62
C TYR A 46 -11.43 -18.42 1.36
N GLY A 47 -11.51 -19.10 0.20
CA GLY A 47 -11.82 -18.45 -1.08
C GLY A 47 -13.19 -17.76 -1.13
N GLN A 48 -14.13 -18.17 -0.28
CA GLN A 48 -15.47 -17.58 -0.21
C GLN A 48 -15.63 -16.58 0.96
N VAL A 49 -14.58 -16.41 1.78
CA VAL A 49 -14.62 -15.44 2.89
C VAL A 49 -14.57 -14.04 2.31
N PRO A 50 -15.50 -13.14 2.70
CA PRO A 50 -15.45 -11.75 2.28
C PRO A 50 -14.19 -11.04 2.84
N VAL A 51 -13.41 -10.45 1.96
CA VAL A 51 -12.19 -9.73 2.31
C VAL A 51 -12.19 -8.32 1.74
N GLY A 52 -11.55 -7.38 2.42
CA GLY A 52 -11.34 -6.03 1.93
C GLY A 52 -10.12 -5.98 1.00
N GLU A 53 -10.31 -6.34 -0.26
CA GLU A 53 -9.26 -6.41 -1.26
C GLU A 53 -9.32 -5.21 -2.20
N ILE A 54 -8.18 -4.53 -2.41
CA ILE A 54 -8.06 -3.51 -3.44
C ILE A 54 -7.81 -4.22 -4.76
N GLN A 55 -8.85 -4.28 -5.61
CA GLN A 55 -8.84 -5.02 -6.88
C GLN A 55 -8.24 -4.23 -8.03
N ARG A 56 -8.09 -2.90 -7.88
CA ARG A 56 -7.49 -2.05 -8.91
C ARG A 56 -6.01 -2.36 -9.11
N ASP A 57 -5.54 -2.26 -10.36
CA ASP A 57 -4.12 -2.32 -10.63
C ASP A 57 -3.42 -1.07 -10.06
N LEU A 58 -2.53 -1.31 -9.08
CA LEU A 58 -1.82 -0.25 -8.39
C LEU A 58 -0.81 0.46 -9.31
N ILE A 59 -0.34 -0.22 -10.37
CA ILE A 59 0.59 0.36 -11.35
C ILE A 59 -0.18 1.33 -12.26
N GLU A 60 -1.38 0.96 -12.72
CA GLU A 60 -2.25 1.86 -13.47
C GLU A 60 -2.63 3.10 -12.65
N LEU A 61 -2.75 2.97 -11.32
CA LEU A 61 -2.91 4.11 -10.41
C LEU A 61 -1.64 4.94 -10.25
N GLY A 62 -0.52 4.52 -10.84
CA GLY A 62 0.75 5.23 -10.86
C GLY A 62 1.72 4.84 -9.76
N ALA A 63 1.54 3.68 -9.11
CA ALA A 63 2.50 3.17 -8.14
C ALA A 63 3.79 2.66 -8.79
N PRO A 64 4.94 2.66 -8.07
CA PRO A 64 6.21 2.19 -8.62
C PRO A 64 6.17 0.72 -9.00
N LEU A 65 6.77 0.37 -10.17
CA LEU A 65 6.85 -1.01 -10.65
C LEU A 65 7.66 -1.92 -9.72
N ARG A 66 8.74 -1.40 -9.12
CA ARG A 66 9.68 -2.16 -8.27
C ARG A 66 9.43 -1.88 -6.80
N ALA A 67 8.24 -2.22 -6.33
CA ALA A 67 7.85 -2.06 -4.94
C ALA A 67 6.94 -3.21 -4.53
N SER A 68 6.94 -3.56 -3.26
CA SER A 68 5.96 -4.52 -2.71
C SER A 68 4.54 -3.98 -2.86
N ARG A 69 3.53 -4.84 -2.71
CA ARG A 69 2.14 -4.38 -2.73
C ARG A 69 1.87 -3.37 -1.61
N SER A 70 2.42 -3.62 -0.42
CA SER A 70 2.28 -2.73 0.73
C SER A 70 2.91 -1.36 0.47
N ASP A 71 4.13 -1.34 -0.10
CA ASP A 71 4.81 -0.09 -0.45
C ASP A 71 4.05 0.71 -1.50
N ARG A 72 3.47 0.02 -2.49
CA ARG A 72 2.63 0.66 -3.51
C ARG A 72 1.42 1.34 -2.91
N LEU A 73 0.76 0.67 -1.97
CA LEU A 73 -0.39 1.24 -1.25
C LEU A 73 0.03 2.45 -0.41
N GLY A 74 1.11 2.33 0.34
CA GLY A 74 1.68 3.43 1.13
C GLY A 74 2.09 4.61 0.26
N TRP A 75 2.72 4.34 -0.89
CA TRP A 75 3.11 5.37 -1.86
C TRP A 75 1.91 6.12 -2.44
N LEU A 76 0.86 5.39 -2.85
CA LEU A 76 -0.37 6.00 -3.39
C LEU A 76 -1.04 6.89 -2.35
N ALA A 77 -1.21 6.40 -1.12
CA ALA A 77 -1.79 7.19 -0.04
C ALA A 77 -0.94 8.43 0.31
N ALA A 78 0.38 8.28 0.40
CA ALA A 78 1.28 9.41 0.65
C ALA A 78 1.24 10.45 -0.47
N ARG A 79 1.27 10.01 -1.74
CA ARG A 79 1.13 10.91 -2.90
C ARG A 79 -0.15 11.73 -2.83
N ASP A 80 -1.26 11.09 -2.51
CA ASP A 80 -2.56 11.75 -2.48
C ASP A 80 -2.69 12.68 -1.26
N ALA A 81 -2.09 12.33 -0.12
CA ALA A 81 -1.96 13.23 1.04
C ALA A 81 -1.17 14.51 0.69
N ILE A 82 -0.04 14.36 0.01
CA ILE A 82 0.81 15.47 -0.44
C ILE A 82 0.04 16.38 -1.40
N ARG A 83 -0.68 15.79 -2.36
CA ARG A 83 -1.54 16.53 -3.30
C ARG A 83 -2.68 17.27 -2.58
N SER A 84 -3.36 16.59 -1.66
CA SER A 84 -4.44 17.16 -0.85
C SER A 84 -3.96 18.35 -0.02
N ALA A 85 -2.77 18.24 0.57
CA ALA A 85 -2.12 19.30 1.34
C ALA A 85 -1.54 20.44 0.46
N ARG A 86 -1.48 20.26 -0.87
CA ARG A 86 -0.80 21.17 -1.82
C ARG A 86 0.66 21.45 -1.44
N LEU A 87 1.35 20.42 -0.91
CA LEU A 87 2.73 20.57 -0.48
C LEU A 87 3.69 20.57 -1.68
N ASN A 88 4.63 21.51 -1.65
CA ASN A 88 5.77 21.53 -2.55
C ASN A 88 6.97 20.87 -1.86
N LEU A 89 7.19 19.57 -2.14
CA LEU A 89 8.28 18.79 -1.51
C LEU A 89 9.67 19.36 -1.85
N THR A 90 9.84 19.92 -3.04
CA THR A 90 11.12 20.55 -3.43
C THR A 90 11.43 21.75 -2.55
N ALA A 91 10.43 22.55 -2.19
CA ALA A 91 10.60 23.70 -1.31
C ALA A 91 10.77 23.30 0.16
N ILE A 92 10.23 22.17 0.57
CA ILE A 92 10.37 21.64 1.93
C ILE A 92 11.75 20.99 2.12
N GLY A 93 12.24 20.28 1.10
CA GLY A 93 13.53 19.60 1.08
C GLY A 93 13.67 18.56 2.19
N ASP A 94 14.77 18.59 2.91
CA ASP A 94 15.14 17.66 3.98
C ASP A 94 14.29 17.79 5.27
N ARG A 95 13.38 18.74 5.33
CA ARG A 95 12.42 18.87 6.43
C ARG A 95 11.18 18.00 6.27
N ALA A 96 11.03 17.27 5.15
CA ALA A 96 9.99 16.30 4.95
C ALA A 96 10.43 14.92 5.46
N GLY A 97 9.53 14.21 6.12
CA GLY A 97 9.72 12.83 6.53
C GLY A 97 8.51 11.98 6.18
N LEU A 98 8.71 10.70 5.89
CA LEU A 98 7.66 9.71 5.69
C LEU A 98 7.82 8.61 6.75
N ILE A 99 6.76 8.38 7.51
CA ILE A 99 6.71 7.31 8.50
C ILE A 99 5.58 6.36 8.10
N LEU A 100 5.93 5.11 7.84
CA LEU A 100 4.97 4.06 7.47
C LEU A 100 4.87 3.04 8.60
N GLY A 101 3.64 2.76 9.03
CA GLY A 101 3.33 1.66 9.94
C GLY A 101 2.75 0.49 9.14
N CYS A 102 3.29 -0.71 9.34
CA CYS A 102 2.85 -1.92 8.67
C CYS A 102 2.85 -3.09 9.65
N SER A 103 1.87 -4.00 9.54
CA SER A 103 1.84 -5.21 10.37
C SER A 103 2.58 -6.40 9.74
N VAL A 104 2.38 -6.63 8.45
CA VAL A 104 2.95 -7.77 7.69
C VAL A 104 3.38 -7.37 6.27
N GLY A 105 3.88 -6.16 6.12
CA GLY A 105 4.38 -5.66 4.83
C GLY A 105 5.43 -6.60 4.23
N GLY A 106 5.49 -6.68 2.91
CA GLY A 106 6.46 -7.51 2.22
C GLY A 106 6.26 -9.03 2.30
N SER A 107 5.26 -9.53 3.05
CA SER A 107 5.03 -10.98 3.26
C SER A 107 4.97 -11.79 1.97
N PHE A 108 4.30 -11.29 0.93
CA PHE A 108 4.26 -11.97 -0.37
C PHE A 108 5.63 -12.06 -1.05
N GLY A 109 6.46 -11.04 -0.89
CA GLY A 109 7.85 -11.04 -1.37
C GLY A 109 8.67 -12.09 -0.63
N CYS A 110 8.56 -12.14 0.69
CA CYS A 110 9.20 -13.14 1.55
C CYS A 110 8.77 -14.56 1.20
N GLU A 111 7.49 -14.82 1.03
CA GLU A 111 6.96 -16.14 0.70
C GLU A 111 7.51 -16.64 -0.64
N ASN A 112 7.49 -15.80 -1.66
CA ASN A 112 8.06 -16.11 -2.96
C ASN A 112 9.57 -16.35 -2.90
N PHE A 113 10.29 -15.57 -2.11
CA PHE A 113 11.71 -15.73 -1.88
C PHE A 113 12.02 -17.05 -1.19
N LEU A 114 11.36 -17.34 -0.07
CA LEU A 114 11.53 -18.58 0.70
C LEU A 114 11.12 -19.81 -0.11
N THR A 115 10.02 -19.75 -0.85
CA THR A 115 9.60 -20.83 -1.73
C THR A 115 10.64 -21.14 -2.80
N THR A 116 11.24 -20.12 -3.39
CA THR A 116 12.32 -20.28 -4.38
C THR A 116 13.56 -20.90 -3.75
N LEU A 117 13.92 -20.44 -2.54
CA LEU A 117 15.05 -20.96 -1.78
C LEU A 117 14.88 -22.45 -1.44
N ILE A 118 13.71 -22.83 -0.94
CA ILE A 118 13.39 -24.21 -0.54
C ILE A 118 13.37 -25.15 -1.76
N LYS A 119 12.74 -24.72 -2.86
CA LYS A 119 12.60 -25.54 -4.07
C LYS A 119 13.91 -25.77 -4.83
N HIS A 120 14.81 -24.80 -4.83
CA HIS A 120 16.01 -24.83 -5.69
C HIS A 120 17.31 -24.97 -4.93
N GLY A 121 17.32 -25.04 -3.60
CA GLY A 121 18.47 -25.40 -2.76
C GLY A 121 19.73 -24.51 -2.87
N LYS A 122 19.76 -23.55 -3.75
CA LYS A 122 20.83 -22.56 -3.94
C LYS A 122 20.23 -21.18 -4.16
N MET A 123 20.59 -20.28 -3.29
CA MET A 123 20.27 -18.88 -3.43
C MET A 123 21.03 -18.27 -4.62
N ARG A 124 20.33 -17.96 -5.70
CA ARG A 124 20.68 -16.82 -6.55
C ARG A 124 19.63 -15.72 -6.34
N PRO A 125 19.56 -15.12 -5.16
CA PRO A 125 18.63 -14.03 -4.94
C PRO A 125 19.16 -12.84 -5.72
N ARG A 126 18.29 -12.25 -6.53
CA ARG A 126 18.51 -10.85 -6.89
C ARG A 126 18.41 -10.06 -5.58
N PRO A 127 19.41 -9.28 -5.17
CA PRO A 127 19.36 -8.51 -3.91
C PRO A 127 18.10 -7.66 -3.78
N THR A 128 17.53 -7.20 -4.90
CA THR A 128 16.27 -6.46 -4.97
C THR A 128 15.07 -7.20 -4.38
N ARG A 129 15.02 -8.54 -4.46
CA ARG A 129 13.93 -9.31 -3.86
C ARG A 129 14.00 -9.40 -2.34
N PHE A 130 15.20 -9.26 -1.78
CA PHE A 130 15.36 -9.22 -0.33
C PHE A 130 14.80 -7.92 0.25
N TYR A 131 14.97 -6.80 -0.45
CA TYR A 131 14.38 -5.52 -0.02
C TYR A 131 12.85 -5.53 -0.06
N GLU A 132 12.25 -6.26 -1.00
CA GLU A 132 10.79 -6.45 -1.06
C GLU A 132 10.25 -7.25 0.15
N CYS A 133 11.13 -7.99 0.87
CA CYS A 133 10.78 -8.72 2.09
C CYS A 133 10.90 -7.87 3.36
N ALA A 134 11.69 -6.81 3.32
CA ALA A 134 12.09 -6.04 4.50
C ALA A 134 11.22 -4.79 4.72
N SER A 135 10.32 -4.49 3.78
CA SER A 135 9.35 -3.37 3.84
C SER A 135 7.95 -3.86 4.33
#